data_d66dde6f639c07ea9f4a172f7526095b
#
_entry.id   d66dde6f639c07ea9f4a172f7526095b
#
_cell.length_a   1.000
_cell.length_b   1.000
_cell.length_c   1.000
_cell.angle_alpha   90.00
_cell.angle_beta   90.00
_cell.angle_gamma   90.00
#
_symmetry.space_group_name_H-M   'P 1'
#
loop_
_entity.id
_entity.type
_entity.pdbx_description
1 polymer ?
#
loop_
_entity_poly.entity_id
_entity_poly.type
_entity_poly.pdbx_seq_one_letter_code
_entity_poly.pdbx_strand_id
1 'polypeptide(L)'
;MRIAMISEHASPLAALGGVDAGGQNSHVAELAAALATHGHEVRVYTRRDNPDLPAVVPMADGVDVVHVPAGPVEVLPKDELLPYMGRFAAWMADDWRDRWRPDVAHAHFWMSGLATLDAGRACGVPVLQTFHALGSVKRRHQGDADTSPAGRISYERHIGRTADRVIVQCRDEIGELLRLGVPRSKMDLVPSGVNTERFSSRGPAQARTPGLVRIVTVARLVERKGIEDTIRALAAVPGAELVVVGGPPADRLDAEPYAQRLRALAERCRVADRVRLAGAVPAHEMPRWYRSADVVAATPWYEPFGLTPLEAMACGVPVVATAVGGLTDTVVDGVTGDLVPPRDPRSLAAALRRLVNEEVRRFAYAAAAEDRAAASYSWPRIAERLSAVYSTVAGAVIPA
;
A
#
# COMPACT_ATOMS: atom_id res chain seq x y z
N MET A 1 11.37 -18.29 -13.86
CA MET A 1 9.96 -18.71 -13.96
C MET A 1 9.16 -17.65 -14.71
N ARG A 2 8.07 -18.06 -15.33
CA ARG A 2 7.04 -17.17 -15.87
C ARG A 2 5.98 -16.92 -14.80
N ILE A 3 5.77 -15.66 -14.45
CA ILE A 3 4.87 -15.26 -13.37
C ILE A 3 3.76 -14.38 -13.96
N ALA A 4 2.50 -14.81 -13.85
CA ALA A 4 1.35 -13.96 -14.12
C ALA A 4 0.97 -13.21 -12.83
N MET A 5 0.97 -11.89 -12.86
CA MET A 5 0.42 -11.04 -11.81
C MET A 5 -0.92 -10.47 -12.29
N ILE A 6 -1.97 -10.60 -11.49
CA ILE A 6 -3.30 -10.17 -11.90
C ILE A 6 -3.76 -9.02 -10.98
N SER A 7 -4.04 -7.86 -11.59
CA SER A 7 -4.48 -6.65 -10.90
C SER A 7 -5.51 -5.92 -11.75
N GLU A 8 -6.76 -6.37 -11.69
CA GLU A 8 -7.82 -6.02 -12.63
C GLU A 8 -8.11 -4.52 -12.72
N HIS A 9 -8.06 -3.78 -11.58
CA HIS A 9 -8.37 -2.34 -11.52
C HIS A 9 -7.16 -1.46 -11.23
N ALA A 10 -6.08 -2.02 -10.68
CA ALA A 10 -4.91 -1.26 -10.25
C ALA A 10 -3.74 -1.49 -11.24
N SER A 11 -3.84 -0.87 -12.41
CA SER A 11 -2.77 -0.94 -13.42
C SER A 11 -1.45 -0.41 -12.86
N PRO A 12 -0.33 -1.13 -13.03
CA PRO A 12 0.99 -0.65 -12.62
C PRO A 12 1.45 0.59 -13.41
N LEU A 13 0.84 0.83 -14.58
CA LEU A 13 1.12 2.02 -15.42
C LEU A 13 0.35 3.26 -14.98
N ALA A 14 -0.64 3.13 -14.08
CA ALA A 14 -1.45 4.27 -13.64
C ALA A 14 -0.62 5.26 -12.82
N ALA A 15 -0.85 6.55 -13.05
CA ALA A 15 -0.25 7.58 -12.23
C ALA A 15 -0.75 7.47 -10.78
N LEU A 16 0.17 7.52 -9.82
CA LEU A 16 -0.17 7.56 -8.40
C LEU A 16 -0.95 8.85 -8.10
N GLY A 17 -2.13 8.69 -7.50
CA GLY A 17 -2.97 9.84 -7.09
C GLY A 17 -4.32 9.95 -7.79
N GLY A 18 -4.62 9.14 -8.81
CA GLY A 18 -5.99 9.03 -9.36
C GLY A 18 -6.99 8.52 -8.31
N VAL A 19 -8.28 8.64 -8.58
CA VAL A 19 -9.37 8.30 -7.64
C VAL A 19 -9.24 6.87 -7.10
N ASP A 20 -8.85 5.91 -7.95
CA ASP A 20 -8.63 4.51 -7.60
C ASP A 20 -7.13 4.12 -7.58
N ALA A 21 -6.20 5.05 -7.84
CA ALA A 21 -4.78 4.81 -7.71
C ALA A 21 -4.35 4.84 -6.24
N GLY A 22 -3.54 3.88 -5.84
CA GLY A 22 -3.11 3.75 -4.44
C GLY A 22 -1.94 2.82 -4.26
N GLY A 23 -1.74 2.36 -3.04
CA GLY A 23 -0.63 1.49 -2.67
C GLY A 23 -0.55 0.20 -3.49
N GLN A 24 -1.67 -0.34 -3.99
CA GLN A 24 -1.67 -1.55 -4.81
C GLN A 24 -0.98 -1.33 -6.17
N ASN A 25 -1.23 -0.19 -6.83
CA ASN A 25 -0.58 0.12 -8.12
C ASN A 25 0.94 0.15 -7.99
N SER A 26 1.45 0.87 -6.97
CA SER A 26 2.88 0.91 -6.66
C SER A 26 3.42 -0.46 -6.26
N HIS A 27 2.69 -1.19 -5.41
CA HIS A 27 3.11 -2.53 -4.98
C HIS A 27 3.27 -3.48 -6.17
N VAL A 28 2.29 -3.53 -7.08
CA VAL A 28 2.33 -4.41 -8.25
C VAL A 28 3.46 -4.00 -9.20
N ALA A 29 3.64 -2.70 -9.45
CA ALA A 29 4.71 -2.19 -10.32
C ALA A 29 6.11 -2.53 -9.79
N GLU A 30 6.38 -2.18 -8.55
CA GLU A 30 7.70 -2.38 -7.91
C GLU A 30 8.00 -3.87 -7.70
N LEU A 31 7.00 -4.67 -7.31
CA LEU A 31 7.15 -6.11 -7.16
C LEU A 31 7.46 -6.78 -8.49
N ALA A 32 6.73 -6.43 -9.56
CA ALA A 32 6.96 -6.99 -10.90
C ALA A 32 8.39 -6.69 -11.39
N ALA A 33 8.86 -5.45 -11.23
CA ALA A 33 10.22 -5.05 -11.58
C ALA A 33 11.27 -5.81 -10.75
N ALA A 34 11.06 -5.95 -9.43
CA ALA A 34 11.97 -6.66 -8.56
C ALA A 34 12.04 -8.15 -8.88
N LEU A 35 10.92 -8.80 -9.21
CA LEU A 35 10.89 -10.19 -9.65
C LEU A 35 11.62 -10.39 -10.98
N ALA A 36 11.47 -9.45 -11.92
CA ALA A 36 12.21 -9.49 -13.19
C ALA A 36 13.72 -9.35 -12.98
N THR A 37 14.16 -8.45 -12.10
CA THR A 37 15.56 -8.33 -11.69
C THR A 37 16.10 -9.63 -11.05
N HIS A 38 15.22 -10.44 -10.44
CA HIS A 38 15.56 -11.78 -9.91
C HIS A 38 15.55 -12.88 -10.99
N GLY A 39 15.45 -12.52 -12.28
CA GLY A 39 15.50 -13.44 -13.41
C GLY A 39 14.18 -14.14 -13.73
N HIS A 40 13.06 -13.59 -13.31
CA HIS A 40 11.73 -14.05 -13.71
C HIS A 40 11.22 -13.27 -14.92
N GLU A 41 10.40 -13.91 -15.76
CA GLU A 41 9.59 -13.25 -16.79
C GLU A 41 8.20 -12.96 -16.19
N VAL A 42 7.80 -11.69 -16.17
CA VAL A 42 6.57 -11.27 -15.48
C VAL A 42 5.59 -10.65 -16.47
N ARG A 43 4.33 -11.08 -16.42
CA ARG A 43 3.23 -10.40 -17.10
C ARG A 43 2.19 -9.94 -16.08
N VAL A 44 1.87 -8.64 -16.14
CA VAL A 44 0.82 -8.05 -15.30
C VAL A 44 -0.45 -7.90 -16.13
N TYR A 45 -1.50 -8.62 -15.76
CA TYR A 45 -2.81 -8.57 -16.42
C TYR A 45 -3.70 -7.55 -15.72
N THR A 46 -4.14 -6.54 -16.46
CA THR A 46 -5.05 -5.50 -15.99
C THR A 46 -6.18 -5.28 -17.01
N ARG A 47 -7.32 -4.75 -16.59
CA ARG A 47 -8.44 -4.50 -17.51
C ARG A 47 -8.10 -3.36 -18.48
N ARG A 48 -8.45 -3.52 -19.74
CA ARG A 48 -8.38 -2.44 -20.72
C ARG A 48 -9.50 -1.42 -20.46
N ASP A 49 -9.14 -0.22 -20.08
CA ASP A 49 -10.04 0.88 -19.70
C ASP A 49 -9.96 2.10 -20.62
N ASN A 50 -9.08 2.05 -21.62
CA ASN A 50 -8.90 3.10 -22.61
C ASN A 50 -8.67 2.46 -23.98
N PRO A 51 -9.40 2.89 -25.03
CA PRO A 51 -9.28 2.35 -26.39
C PRO A 51 -7.91 2.61 -27.03
N ASP A 52 -7.20 3.65 -26.59
CA ASP A 52 -5.90 4.03 -27.14
C ASP A 52 -4.76 3.18 -26.56
N LEU A 53 -5.00 2.38 -25.53
CA LEU A 53 -3.98 1.52 -24.96
C LEU A 53 -3.69 0.32 -25.86
N PRO A 54 -2.39 0.03 -26.15
CA PRO A 54 -1.99 -1.21 -26.82
C PRO A 54 -2.41 -2.44 -26.00
N ALA A 55 -2.54 -3.58 -26.65
CA ALA A 55 -2.86 -4.84 -25.96
C ALA A 55 -1.77 -5.25 -24.97
N VAL A 56 -0.51 -4.96 -25.27
CA VAL A 56 0.65 -5.22 -24.42
C VAL A 56 1.55 -3.99 -24.41
N VAL A 57 2.00 -3.59 -23.23
CA VAL A 57 2.93 -2.47 -23.02
C VAL A 57 4.12 -2.95 -22.19
N PRO A 58 5.36 -2.88 -22.70
CA PRO A 58 6.55 -3.10 -21.88
C PRO A 58 6.63 -2.05 -20.75
N MET A 59 6.83 -2.49 -19.50
CA MET A 59 6.95 -1.61 -18.35
C MET A 59 8.41 -1.49 -17.86
N ALA A 60 9.11 -2.61 -17.88
CA ALA A 60 10.53 -2.72 -17.52
C ALA A 60 11.12 -3.94 -18.24
N ASP A 61 12.43 -4.11 -18.18
CA ASP A 61 13.08 -5.30 -18.71
C ASP A 61 12.51 -6.56 -18.03
N GLY A 62 11.96 -7.47 -18.83
CA GLY A 62 11.30 -8.69 -18.35
C GLY A 62 9.90 -8.50 -17.77
N VAL A 63 9.29 -7.32 -17.90
CA VAL A 63 7.94 -7.05 -17.42
C VAL A 63 7.05 -6.45 -18.51
N ASP A 64 5.99 -7.18 -18.87
CA ASP A 64 4.93 -6.72 -19.77
C ASP A 64 3.63 -6.46 -19.00
N VAL A 65 2.90 -5.41 -19.37
CA VAL A 65 1.52 -5.16 -18.94
C VAL A 65 0.55 -5.53 -20.05
N VAL A 66 -0.33 -6.45 -19.75
CA VAL A 66 -1.34 -6.98 -20.70
C VAL A 66 -2.70 -6.39 -20.39
N HIS A 67 -3.29 -5.69 -21.36
CA HIS A 67 -4.61 -5.06 -21.23
C HIS A 67 -5.71 -6.02 -21.69
N VAL A 68 -6.42 -6.62 -20.73
CA VAL A 68 -7.46 -7.61 -20.94
C VAL A 68 -8.78 -6.95 -21.36
N PRO A 69 -9.39 -7.31 -22.50
CA PRO A 69 -10.65 -6.73 -22.99
C PRO A 69 -11.87 -7.35 -22.26
N ALA A 70 -12.04 -7.00 -21.00
CA ALA A 70 -13.15 -7.46 -20.16
C ALA A 70 -14.10 -6.31 -19.81
N GLY A 71 -15.27 -6.29 -20.42
CA GLY A 71 -16.28 -5.23 -20.30
C GLY A 71 -16.04 -4.03 -21.21
N PRO A 72 -16.70 -2.89 -20.94
CA PRO A 72 -16.56 -1.67 -21.73
C PRO A 72 -15.14 -1.12 -21.63
N VAL A 73 -14.67 -0.47 -22.72
CA VAL A 73 -13.31 0.10 -22.77
C VAL A 73 -13.36 1.54 -22.27
N GLU A 74 -13.63 1.69 -20.99
CA GLU A 74 -13.73 2.96 -20.27
C GLU A 74 -13.35 2.77 -18.79
N VAL A 75 -13.05 3.86 -18.09
CA VAL A 75 -12.77 3.84 -16.66
C VAL A 75 -14.08 3.57 -15.90
N LEU A 76 -14.14 2.49 -15.15
CA LEU A 76 -15.26 2.13 -14.29
C LEU A 76 -14.86 2.19 -12.82
N PRO A 77 -15.79 2.55 -11.92
CA PRO A 77 -15.59 2.37 -10.48
C PRO A 77 -15.26 0.90 -10.17
N LYS A 78 -14.27 0.66 -9.32
CA LYS A 78 -13.82 -0.72 -9.03
C LYS A 78 -14.94 -1.64 -8.53
N ASP A 79 -15.88 -1.12 -7.75
CA ASP A 79 -16.98 -1.92 -7.19
C ASP A 79 -18.00 -2.37 -8.26
N GLU A 80 -17.89 -1.84 -9.50
CA GLU A 80 -18.71 -2.22 -10.68
C GLU A 80 -18.01 -3.26 -11.58
N LEU A 81 -16.79 -3.68 -11.27
CA LEU A 81 -16.00 -4.59 -12.13
C LEU A 81 -16.36 -6.06 -11.98
N LEU A 82 -17.02 -6.46 -10.90
CA LEU A 82 -17.34 -7.86 -10.62
C LEU A 82 -18.05 -8.59 -11.77
N PRO A 83 -19.04 -8.01 -12.49
CA PRO A 83 -19.71 -8.69 -13.62
C PRO A 83 -18.79 -9.09 -14.77
N TYR A 84 -17.64 -8.45 -14.89
CA TYR A 84 -16.70 -8.68 -15.99
C TYR A 84 -15.61 -9.70 -15.66
N MET A 85 -15.53 -10.19 -14.42
CA MET A 85 -14.45 -11.08 -13.97
C MET A 85 -14.47 -12.45 -14.64
N GLY A 86 -15.65 -12.98 -14.98
CA GLY A 86 -15.74 -14.23 -15.75
C GLY A 86 -15.16 -14.10 -17.16
N ARG A 87 -15.39 -12.96 -17.84
CA ARG A 87 -14.79 -12.68 -19.16
C ARG A 87 -13.29 -12.43 -19.06
N PHE A 88 -12.85 -11.78 -17.98
CA PHE A 88 -11.44 -11.57 -17.68
C PHE A 88 -10.72 -12.92 -17.51
N ALA A 89 -11.30 -13.83 -16.73
CA ALA A 89 -10.81 -15.19 -16.52
C ALA A 89 -10.70 -16.00 -17.81
N ALA A 90 -11.76 -16.00 -18.63
CA ALA A 90 -11.78 -16.73 -19.89
C ALA A 90 -10.69 -16.24 -20.86
N TRP A 91 -10.52 -14.91 -20.97
CA TRP A 91 -9.49 -14.34 -21.82
C TRP A 91 -8.08 -14.71 -21.34
N MET A 92 -7.82 -14.66 -20.03
CA MET A 92 -6.53 -15.12 -19.48
C MET A 92 -6.28 -16.60 -19.75
N ALA A 93 -7.31 -17.46 -19.60
CA ALA A 93 -7.18 -18.88 -19.85
C ALA A 93 -6.83 -19.17 -21.31
N ASP A 94 -7.38 -18.43 -22.26
CA ASP A 94 -7.05 -18.55 -23.68
C ASP A 94 -5.60 -18.08 -23.95
N ASP A 95 -5.20 -16.93 -23.39
CA ASP A 95 -3.82 -16.43 -23.49
C ASP A 95 -2.79 -17.43 -22.92
N TRP A 96 -3.10 -18.04 -21.77
CA TRP A 96 -2.21 -19.00 -21.10
C TRP A 96 -2.11 -20.35 -21.84
N ARG A 97 -3.16 -20.78 -22.53
CA ARG A 97 -3.13 -21.99 -23.37
C ARG A 97 -2.37 -21.78 -24.68
N ASP A 98 -2.59 -20.64 -25.31
CA ASP A 98 -2.21 -20.48 -26.72
C ASP A 98 -0.93 -19.66 -26.91
N ARG A 99 -0.57 -18.78 -25.96
CA ARG A 99 0.51 -17.81 -26.16
C ARG A 99 1.56 -17.82 -25.08
N TRP A 100 1.17 -17.74 -23.81
CA TRP A 100 2.12 -17.57 -22.72
C TRP A 100 1.63 -18.24 -21.42
N ARG A 101 2.04 -19.49 -21.22
CA ARG A 101 1.67 -20.23 -20.02
C ARG A 101 2.56 -19.82 -18.85
N PRO A 102 2.01 -19.28 -17.74
CA PRO A 102 2.76 -19.02 -16.53
C PRO A 102 3.02 -20.30 -15.73
N ASP A 103 4.11 -20.31 -14.96
CA ASP A 103 4.41 -21.33 -13.97
C ASP A 103 3.58 -21.14 -12.69
N VAL A 104 3.26 -19.87 -12.36
CA VAL A 104 2.40 -19.48 -11.23
C VAL A 104 1.60 -18.23 -11.58
N ALA A 105 0.43 -18.09 -10.97
CA ALA A 105 -0.41 -16.90 -11.07
C ALA A 105 -0.62 -16.28 -9.69
N HIS A 106 -0.32 -14.99 -9.52
CA HIS A 106 -0.46 -14.24 -8.28
C HIS A 106 -1.50 -13.13 -8.43
N ALA A 107 -2.64 -13.31 -7.79
CA ALA A 107 -3.74 -12.36 -7.81
C ALA A 107 -3.59 -11.30 -6.72
N HIS A 108 -3.83 -10.06 -7.09
CA HIS A 108 -3.82 -8.89 -6.20
C HIS A 108 -5.22 -8.30 -6.12
N PHE A 109 -5.83 -8.34 -4.94
CA PHE A 109 -7.21 -8.00 -4.65
C PHE A 109 -8.20 -9.16 -4.94
N TRP A 110 -9.39 -9.09 -4.31
CA TRP A 110 -10.33 -10.21 -4.32
C TRP A 110 -10.97 -10.50 -5.69
N MET A 111 -11.24 -9.48 -6.51
CA MET A 111 -11.81 -9.71 -7.85
C MET A 111 -10.80 -10.35 -8.78
N SER A 112 -9.54 -9.91 -8.76
CA SER A 112 -8.44 -10.63 -9.42
C SER A 112 -8.37 -12.07 -8.93
N GLY A 113 -8.55 -12.31 -7.63
CA GLY A 113 -8.58 -13.65 -7.05
C GLY A 113 -9.62 -14.55 -7.68
N LEU A 114 -10.86 -14.09 -7.85
CA LEU A 114 -11.92 -14.85 -8.50
C LEU A 114 -11.54 -15.22 -9.94
N ALA A 115 -11.13 -14.22 -10.72
CA ALA A 115 -10.77 -14.45 -12.12
C ALA A 115 -9.56 -15.39 -12.27
N THR A 116 -8.57 -15.26 -11.38
CA THR A 116 -7.35 -16.07 -11.42
C THR A 116 -7.62 -17.52 -11.01
N LEU A 117 -8.50 -17.77 -10.05
CA LEU A 117 -8.89 -19.13 -9.67
C LEU A 117 -9.58 -19.86 -10.83
N ASP A 118 -10.45 -19.18 -11.57
CA ASP A 118 -11.14 -19.78 -12.73
C ASP A 118 -10.16 -20.06 -13.87
N ALA A 119 -9.28 -19.11 -14.23
CA ALA A 119 -8.27 -19.31 -15.26
C ALA A 119 -7.23 -20.37 -14.85
N GLY A 120 -6.77 -20.33 -13.60
CA GLY A 120 -5.82 -21.31 -13.04
C GLY A 120 -6.35 -22.72 -13.09
N ARG A 121 -7.62 -22.93 -12.70
CA ARG A 121 -8.30 -24.22 -12.80
C ARG A 121 -8.38 -24.72 -14.24
N ALA A 122 -8.73 -23.83 -15.20
CA ALA A 122 -8.85 -24.18 -16.61
C ALA A 122 -7.51 -24.55 -17.26
N CYS A 123 -6.39 -24.07 -16.75
CA CYS A 123 -5.05 -24.25 -17.34
C CYS A 123 -4.11 -25.11 -16.47
N GLY A 124 -4.53 -25.54 -15.28
CA GLY A 124 -3.65 -26.25 -14.34
C GLY A 124 -2.48 -25.39 -13.86
N VAL A 125 -2.74 -24.09 -13.64
CA VAL A 125 -1.75 -23.12 -13.13
C VAL A 125 -2.04 -22.86 -11.66
N PRO A 126 -1.06 -23.01 -10.75
CA PRO A 126 -1.25 -22.75 -9.33
C PRO A 126 -1.46 -21.27 -9.06
N VAL A 127 -2.32 -20.98 -8.06
CA VAL A 127 -2.79 -19.63 -7.76
C VAL A 127 -2.38 -19.18 -6.37
N LEU A 128 -1.74 -18.02 -6.29
CA LEU A 128 -1.48 -17.30 -5.06
C LEU A 128 -2.38 -16.06 -4.97
N GLN A 129 -2.69 -15.64 -3.74
CA GLN A 129 -3.56 -14.49 -3.47
C GLN A 129 -2.93 -13.51 -2.48
N THR A 130 -2.89 -12.21 -2.82
CA THR A 130 -2.72 -11.10 -1.88
C THR A 130 -3.98 -10.25 -1.87
N PHE A 131 -4.61 -10.06 -0.69
CA PHE A 131 -5.88 -9.33 -0.62
C PHE A 131 -5.73 -7.80 -0.64
N HIS A 132 -4.62 -7.25 -0.18
CA HIS A 132 -4.34 -5.82 0.02
C HIS A 132 -5.30 -5.10 0.98
N ALA A 133 -6.55 -5.48 1.02
CA ALA A 133 -7.57 -4.99 1.94
C ALA A 133 -8.71 -6.00 2.03
N LEU A 134 -9.08 -6.39 3.24
CA LEU A 134 -10.18 -7.32 3.50
C LEU A 134 -11.50 -6.57 3.70
N GLY A 135 -12.58 -7.11 3.12
CA GLY A 135 -13.94 -6.58 3.25
C GLY A 135 -14.45 -6.60 4.69
N SER A 136 -14.07 -7.61 5.50
CA SER A 136 -14.42 -7.67 6.92
C SER A 136 -13.86 -6.48 7.70
N VAL A 137 -12.61 -6.10 7.43
CA VAL A 137 -11.94 -4.95 8.04
C VAL A 137 -12.56 -3.65 7.55
N LYS A 138 -12.76 -3.52 6.22
CA LYS A 138 -13.38 -2.32 5.63
C LYS A 138 -14.77 -2.07 6.22
N ARG A 139 -15.62 -3.09 6.29
CA ARG A 139 -16.96 -3.00 6.86
C ARG A 139 -16.94 -2.61 8.34
N ARG A 140 -16.04 -3.17 9.14
CA ARG A 140 -15.89 -2.83 10.57
C ARG A 140 -15.57 -1.36 10.79
N HIS A 141 -14.75 -0.75 9.92
CA HIS A 141 -14.29 0.62 10.10
C HIS A 141 -15.11 1.67 9.35
N GLN A 142 -15.82 1.29 8.28
CA GLN A 142 -16.59 2.21 7.44
C GLN A 142 -18.11 2.06 7.63
N GLY A 143 -18.59 0.94 8.19
CA GLY A 143 -20.02 0.71 8.40
C GLY A 143 -20.81 0.90 7.12
N ASP A 144 -21.86 1.74 7.16
CA ASP A 144 -22.75 2.02 6.04
C ASP A 144 -22.08 2.79 4.88
N ALA A 145 -20.90 3.38 5.11
CA ALA A 145 -20.12 4.02 4.04
C ALA A 145 -19.30 3.00 3.20
N ASP A 146 -19.36 1.70 3.52
CA ASP A 146 -18.73 0.67 2.72
C ASP A 146 -19.56 0.37 1.44
N THR A 147 -19.04 0.78 0.30
CA THR A 147 -19.64 0.58 -1.03
C THR A 147 -19.40 -0.80 -1.63
N SER A 148 -18.66 -1.67 -0.93
CA SER A 148 -18.33 -3.00 -1.45
C SER A 148 -19.57 -3.87 -1.65
N PRO A 149 -19.60 -4.72 -2.69
CA PRO A 149 -20.68 -5.67 -2.89
C PRO A 149 -20.95 -6.54 -1.66
N ALA A 150 -22.22 -6.83 -1.37
CA ALA A 150 -22.62 -7.58 -0.18
C ALA A 150 -21.94 -8.97 -0.06
N GLY A 151 -21.65 -9.61 -1.20
CA GLY A 151 -20.98 -10.91 -1.27
C GLY A 151 -19.46 -10.90 -1.06
N ARG A 152 -18.81 -9.72 -0.96
CA ARG A 152 -17.35 -9.61 -0.95
C ARG A 152 -16.68 -10.51 0.11
N ILE A 153 -17.18 -10.52 1.34
CA ILE A 153 -16.60 -11.35 2.42
C ILE A 153 -16.70 -12.84 2.11
N SER A 154 -17.79 -13.28 1.48
CA SER A 154 -17.97 -14.68 1.07
C SER A 154 -17.02 -15.04 -0.06
N TYR A 155 -16.78 -14.14 -1.01
CA TYR A 155 -15.79 -14.32 -2.07
C TYR A 155 -14.38 -14.39 -1.52
N GLU A 156 -13.99 -13.49 -0.61
CA GLU A 156 -12.68 -13.50 0.05
C GLU A 156 -12.44 -14.81 0.82
N ARG A 157 -13.47 -15.31 1.53
CA ARG A 157 -13.44 -16.64 2.18
C ARG A 157 -13.22 -17.76 1.16
N HIS A 158 -13.95 -17.75 0.07
CA HIS A 158 -13.82 -18.75 -0.99
C HIS A 158 -12.41 -18.74 -1.59
N ILE A 159 -11.91 -17.56 -1.97
CA ILE A 159 -10.57 -17.38 -2.55
C ILE A 159 -9.50 -17.89 -1.58
N GLY A 160 -9.51 -17.42 -0.33
CA GLY A 160 -8.50 -17.80 0.65
C GLY A 160 -8.47 -19.29 0.97
N ARG A 161 -9.60 -19.98 0.87
CA ARG A 161 -9.67 -21.44 1.07
C ARG A 161 -9.29 -22.24 -0.17
N THR A 162 -9.47 -21.66 -1.38
CA THR A 162 -9.26 -22.35 -2.65
C THR A 162 -7.85 -22.12 -3.19
N ALA A 163 -7.31 -20.92 -3.10
CA ALA A 163 -5.96 -20.61 -3.56
C ALA A 163 -4.92 -21.57 -2.95
N ASP A 164 -3.86 -21.86 -3.69
CA ASP A 164 -2.76 -22.73 -3.23
C ASP A 164 -2.02 -22.09 -2.07
N ARG A 165 -1.78 -20.77 -2.13
CA ARG A 165 -1.21 -19.96 -1.05
C ARG A 165 -1.90 -18.60 -0.95
N VAL A 166 -1.88 -18.04 0.25
CA VAL A 166 -2.28 -16.65 0.53
C VAL A 166 -1.07 -15.92 1.08
N ILE A 167 -0.65 -14.89 0.36
CA ILE A 167 0.43 -14.00 0.79
C ILE A 167 -0.18 -12.93 1.67
N VAL A 168 0.13 -12.96 2.95
CA VAL A 168 -0.33 -11.99 3.94
C VAL A 168 0.75 -10.93 4.17
N GLN A 169 0.35 -9.68 4.24
CA GLN A 169 1.29 -8.57 4.32
C GLN A 169 1.66 -8.18 5.77
N CYS A 170 0.85 -8.57 6.75
CA CYS A 170 1.10 -8.33 8.16
C CYS A 170 0.46 -9.40 9.06
N ARG A 171 0.87 -9.43 10.34
CA ARG A 171 0.35 -10.40 11.31
C ARG A 171 -1.14 -10.20 11.64
N ASP A 172 -1.62 -8.96 11.62
CA ASP A 172 -3.04 -8.67 11.85
C ASP A 172 -3.93 -9.33 10.78
N GLU A 173 -3.49 -9.31 9.51
CA GLU A 173 -4.18 -9.96 8.40
C GLU A 173 -4.31 -11.48 8.59
N ILE A 174 -3.32 -12.13 9.22
CA ILE A 174 -3.41 -13.56 9.58
C ILE A 174 -4.62 -13.80 10.48
N GLY A 175 -4.80 -12.97 11.51
CA GLY A 175 -5.94 -13.06 12.43
C GLY A 175 -7.29 -12.87 11.72
N GLU A 176 -7.38 -11.94 10.79
CA GLU A 176 -8.59 -11.69 9.99
C GLU A 176 -8.91 -12.88 9.08
N LEU A 177 -7.93 -13.43 8.40
CA LEU A 177 -8.12 -14.57 7.50
C LEU A 177 -8.46 -15.88 8.28
N LEU A 178 -7.90 -16.08 9.46
CA LEU A 178 -8.31 -17.19 10.34
C LEU A 178 -9.79 -17.09 10.72
N ARG A 179 -10.30 -15.88 11.04
CA ARG A 179 -11.75 -15.65 11.29
C ARG A 179 -12.61 -15.93 10.06
N LEU A 180 -12.08 -15.75 8.85
CA LEU A 180 -12.72 -16.15 7.59
C LEU A 180 -12.63 -17.67 7.33
N GLY A 181 -11.95 -18.43 8.17
CA GLY A 181 -11.77 -19.88 8.02
C GLY A 181 -10.74 -20.29 6.97
N VAL A 182 -9.79 -19.42 6.66
CA VAL A 182 -8.62 -19.74 5.83
C VAL A 182 -7.60 -20.48 6.69
N PRO A 183 -7.10 -21.68 6.27
CA PRO A 183 -6.11 -22.43 7.06
C PRO A 183 -4.79 -21.68 7.19
N ARG A 184 -4.20 -21.69 8.41
CA ARG A 184 -2.88 -21.05 8.65
C ARG A 184 -1.78 -21.64 7.76
N SER A 185 -1.88 -22.94 7.44
CA SER A 185 -0.92 -23.64 6.57
C SER A 185 -0.86 -23.12 5.13
N LYS A 186 -1.87 -22.38 4.70
CA LYS A 186 -1.91 -21.73 3.38
C LYS A 186 -1.33 -20.30 3.37
N MET A 187 -0.97 -19.75 4.53
CA MET A 187 -0.58 -18.35 4.66
C MET A 187 0.93 -18.21 4.79
N ASP A 188 1.54 -17.43 3.93
CA ASP A 188 2.93 -17.01 4.00
C ASP A 188 3.00 -15.51 4.27
N LEU A 189 3.73 -15.11 5.33
CA LEU A 189 3.88 -13.71 5.70
C LEU A 189 5.01 -13.08 4.85
N VAL A 190 4.63 -12.32 3.84
CA VAL A 190 5.55 -11.54 3.00
C VAL A 190 5.01 -10.10 2.91
N PRO A 191 5.65 -9.15 3.60
CA PRO A 191 5.21 -7.75 3.59
C PRO A 191 5.39 -7.11 2.21
N SER A 192 4.81 -5.92 2.02
CA SER A 192 5.14 -5.08 0.88
C SER A 192 6.55 -4.50 1.03
N GLY A 193 7.13 -4.07 -0.07
CA GLY A 193 8.47 -3.49 -0.11
C GLY A 193 8.46 -1.96 -0.17
N VAL A 194 9.66 -1.41 -0.07
CA VAL A 194 9.99 -0.03 -0.34
C VAL A 194 11.19 0.05 -1.28
N ASN A 195 11.16 1.01 -2.20
CA ASN A 195 12.28 1.26 -3.12
C ASN A 195 13.35 2.09 -2.38
N THR A 196 14.38 1.43 -1.87
CA THR A 196 15.47 2.04 -1.08
C THR A 196 16.47 2.84 -1.91
N GLU A 197 16.45 2.73 -3.24
CA GLU A 197 17.23 3.59 -4.12
C GLU A 197 16.56 4.96 -4.25
N ARG A 198 15.23 4.96 -4.41
CA ARG A 198 14.41 6.17 -4.50
C ARG A 198 14.20 6.84 -3.15
N PHE A 199 13.81 6.07 -2.13
CA PHE A 199 13.63 6.52 -0.76
C PHE A 199 14.89 6.19 0.04
N SER A 200 15.71 7.20 0.26
CA SER A 200 16.95 7.10 1.04
C SER A 200 17.18 8.40 1.83
N SER A 201 17.97 8.34 2.87
CA SER A 201 18.37 9.51 3.67
C SER A 201 19.21 10.53 2.88
N ARG A 202 19.74 10.11 1.72
CA ARG A 202 20.63 10.94 0.87
C ARG A 202 19.84 11.70 -0.18
N GLY A 203 20.22 12.96 -0.41
CA GLY A 203 19.67 13.81 -1.47
C GLY A 203 19.00 15.08 -0.98
N PRO A 204 18.38 15.87 -1.87
CA PRO A 204 17.77 17.14 -1.53
C PRO A 204 16.53 16.96 -0.65
N ALA A 205 16.29 17.93 0.25
CA ALA A 205 15.10 18.03 1.07
C ALA A 205 14.27 19.27 0.67
N GLN A 206 13.00 19.32 1.07
CA GLN A 206 12.17 20.52 0.95
C GLN A 206 12.63 21.60 1.94
N ALA A 207 12.44 22.88 1.56
CA ALA A 207 12.71 24.00 2.44
C ALA A 207 11.92 23.90 3.76
N ARG A 208 12.55 24.25 4.88
CA ARG A 208 12.00 24.15 6.23
C ARG A 208 11.75 25.51 6.83
N THR A 209 10.83 25.59 7.78
CA THR A 209 10.68 26.75 8.64
C THR A 209 11.81 26.76 9.67
N PRO A 210 12.66 27.81 9.71
CA PRO A 210 13.77 27.87 10.66
C PRO A 210 13.29 27.77 12.12
N GLY A 211 14.01 27.02 12.94
CA GLY A 211 13.74 26.91 14.37
C GLY A 211 12.57 26.02 14.77
N LEU A 212 11.85 25.42 13.81
CA LEU A 212 10.78 24.46 14.09
C LEU A 212 11.19 23.03 13.73
N VAL A 213 10.79 22.07 14.58
CA VAL A 213 10.86 20.65 14.29
C VAL A 213 9.71 20.29 13.35
N ARG A 214 10.01 19.70 12.19
CA ARG A 214 9.00 19.39 11.20
C ARG A 214 8.41 18.01 11.39
N ILE A 215 7.10 17.96 11.63
CA ILE A 215 6.28 16.74 11.57
C ILE A 215 5.64 16.68 10.17
N VAL A 216 5.79 15.56 9.48
CA VAL A 216 5.13 15.33 8.18
C VAL A 216 4.11 14.23 8.30
N THR A 217 2.93 14.44 7.75
CA THR A 217 1.91 13.40 7.53
C THR A 217 1.67 13.27 6.03
N VAL A 218 1.82 12.06 5.49
CA VAL A 218 1.55 11.76 4.08
C VAL A 218 0.32 10.88 3.98
N ALA A 219 -0.77 11.43 3.47
CA ALA A 219 -2.05 10.71 3.40
C ALA A 219 -3.03 11.34 2.42
N ARG A 220 -3.98 10.54 1.92
CA ARG A 220 -5.20 11.09 1.30
C ARG A 220 -5.98 11.88 2.34
N LEU A 221 -6.63 12.97 1.93
CA LEU A 221 -7.45 13.79 2.81
C LEU A 221 -8.81 13.11 3.08
N VAL A 222 -8.78 12.09 3.93
CA VAL A 222 -9.97 11.34 4.39
C VAL A 222 -9.88 11.08 5.89
N GLU A 223 -11.02 11.10 6.56
CA GLU A 223 -11.13 11.06 8.02
C GLU A 223 -10.38 9.89 8.67
N ARG A 224 -10.50 8.69 8.09
CA ARG A 224 -9.84 7.49 8.61
C ARG A 224 -8.31 7.55 8.65
N LYS A 225 -7.68 8.52 7.98
CA LYS A 225 -6.22 8.75 8.04
C LYS A 225 -5.78 9.52 9.29
N GLY A 226 -6.73 9.99 10.12
CA GLY A 226 -6.47 10.53 11.45
C GLY A 226 -5.68 11.84 11.48
N ILE A 227 -5.67 12.62 10.39
CA ILE A 227 -4.95 13.91 10.31
C ILE A 227 -5.46 14.87 11.38
N GLU A 228 -6.75 14.81 11.71
CA GLU A 228 -7.32 15.62 12.78
C GLU A 228 -6.67 15.36 14.15
N ASP A 229 -6.34 14.08 14.44
CA ASP A 229 -5.70 13.73 15.70
C ASP A 229 -4.27 14.30 15.77
N THR A 230 -3.56 14.36 14.64
CA THR A 230 -2.26 15.00 14.54
C THR A 230 -2.34 16.51 14.76
N ILE A 231 -3.37 17.19 14.20
CA ILE A 231 -3.59 18.62 14.44
C ILE A 231 -3.92 18.90 15.91
N ARG A 232 -4.79 18.07 16.54
CA ARG A 232 -5.09 18.19 17.96
C ARG A 232 -3.85 17.97 18.84
N ALA A 233 -3.04 16.98 18.49
CA ALA A 233 -1.79 16.68 19.21
C ALA A 233 -0.79 17.84 19.12
N LEU A 234 -0.69 18.51 17.95
CA LEU A 234 0.23 19.62 17.73
C LEU A 234 0.03 20.78 18.72
N ALA A 235 -1.19 20.99 19.21
CA ALA A 235 -1.49 22.02 20.21
C ALA A 235 -0.69 21.85 21.52
N ALA A 236 -0.34 20.61 21.86
CA ALA A 236 0.47 20.27 23.04
C ALA A 236 1.97 20.03 22.70
N VAL A 237 2.39 20.34 21.48
CA VAL A 237 3.78 20.17 21.00
C VAL A 237 4.33 21.53 20.54
N PRO A 238 4.83 22.35 21.48
CA PRO A 238 5.46 23.63 21.11
C PRO A 238 6.75 23.38 20.33
N GLY A 239 7.16 24.35 19.51
CA GLY A 239 8.39 24.25 18.71
C GLY A 239 8.32 23.31 17.50
N ALA A 240 7.13 22.80 17.14
CA ALA A 240 6.93 21.97 15.97
C ALA A 240 5.93 22.56 14.97
N GLU A 241 6.14 22.28 13.68
CA GLU A 241 5.18 22.50 12.60
C GLU A 241 4.67 21.16 12.04
N LEU A 242 3.47 21.16 11.50
CA LEU A 242 2.87 20.04 10.78
C LEU A 242 2.73 20.36 9.31
N VAL A 243 3.30 19.52 8.45
CA VAL A 243 3.07 19.57 7.02
C VAL A 243 2.28 18.32 6.59
N VAL A 244 1.13 18.53 5.98
CA VAL A 244 0.28 17.46 5.44
C VAL A 244 0.49 17.41 3.93
N VAL A 245 0.98 16.29 3.42
CA VAL A 245 1.22 16.02 2.00
C VAL A 245 0.19 15.02 1.48
N GLY A 246 -0.49 15.36 0.40
CA GLY A 246 -1.52 14.53 -0.22
C GLY A 246 -2.87 15.25 -0.35
N GLY A 247 -3.84 14.56 -0.90
CA GLY A 247 -5.14 15.15 -1.28
C GLY A 247 -5.15 15.64 -2.72
N PRO A 248 -6.01 16.61 -3.07
CA PRO A 248 -6.00 17.23 -4.38
C PRO A 248 -4.75 18.11 -4.58
N PRO A 249 -4.45 18.54 -5.83
CA PRO A 249 -3.42 19.54 -6.11
C PRO A 249 -3.59 20.79 -5.25
N ALA A 250 -2.48 21.49 -4.99
CA ALA A 250 -2.45 22.64 -4.08
C ALA A 250 -3.44 23.76 -4.43
N ASP A 251 -3.64 24.00 -5.72
CA ASP A 251 -4.60 24.99 -6.27
C ASP A 251 -6.07 24.61 -6.06
N ARG A 252 -6.37 23.36 -5.72
CA ARG A 252 -7.72 22.85 -5.47
C ARG A 252 -8.02 22.59 -4.00
N LEU A 253 -7.06 22.77 -3.10
CA LEU A 253 -7.24 22.56 -1.66
C LEU A 253 -8.31 23.45 -1.03
N ASP A 254 -8.50 24.66 -1.55
CA ASP A 254 -9.50 25.60 -1.03
C ASP A 254 -10.92 25.15 -1.32
N ALA A 255 -11.12 24.38 -2.39
CA ALA A 255 -12.41 23.80 -2.75
C ALA A 255 -12.65 22.41 -2.08
N GLU A 256 -11.65 21.82 -1.43
CA GLU A 256 -11.74 20.50 -0.83
C GLU A 256 -12.39 20.58 0.56
N PRO A 257 -13.59 19.99 0.78
CA PRO A 257 -14.31 20.13 2.04
C PRO A 257 -13.53 19.63 3.26
N TYR A 258 -12.77 18.54 3.11
CA TYR A 258 -12.00 18.01 4.22
C TYR A 258 -10.78 18.87 4.54
N ALA A 259 -10.14 19.51 3.54
CA ALA A 259 -9.07 20.48 3.76
C ALA A 259 -9.58 21.72 4.53
N GLN A 260 -10.77 22.23 4.17
CA GLN A 260 -11.42 23.33 4.90
C GLN A 260 -11.70 22.93 6.37
N ARG A 261 -12.19 21.70 6.59
CA ARG A 261 -12.42 21.16 7.95
C ARG A 261 -11.12 21.08 8.76
N LEU A 262 -10.01 20.66 8.14
CA LEU A 262 -8.68 20.60 8.80
C LEU A 262 -8.16 21.99 9.17
N ARG A 263 -8.32 22.99 8.30
CA ARG A 263 -7.95 24.39 8.59
C ARG A 263 -8.76 24.97 9.76
N ALA A 264 -10.09 24.81 9.70
CA ALA A 264 -10.96 25.23 10.80
C ALA A 264 -10.63 24.53 12.12
N LEU A 265 -10.20 23.27 12.08
CA LEU A 265 -9.70 22.55 13.26
C LEU A 265 -8.40 23.17 13.78
N ALA A 266 -7.45 23.48 12.91
CA ALA A 266 -6.18 24.10 13.26
C ALA A 266 -6.40 25.48 13.94
N GLU A 267 -7.35 26.28 13.45
CA GLU A 267 -7.76 27.56 14.08
C GLU A 267 -8.32 27.33 15.48
N ARG A 268 -9.27 26.41 15.64
CA ARG A 268 -9.84 26.07 16.95
C ARG A 268 -8.79 25.57 17.94
N CYS A 269 -7.79 24.83 17.46
CA CYS A 269 -6.67 24.35 18.25
C CYS A 269 -5.56 25.41 18.46
N ARG A 270 -5.68 26.61 17.85
CA ARG A 270 -4.71 27.71 17.89
C ARG A 270 -3.32 27.31 17.39
N VAL A 271 -3.27 26.55 16.29
CA VAL A 271 -2.05 26.07 15.63
C VAL A 271 -2.05 26.33 14.13
N ALA A 272 -2.96 27.16 13.62
CA ALA A 272 -3.12 27.42 12.19
C ALA A 272 -1.84 27.97 11.53
N ASP A 273 -1.06 28.76 12.26
CA ASP A 273 0.24 29.30 11.87
C ASP A 273 1.35 28.22 11.72
N ARG A 274 1.14 27.04 12.29
CA ARG A 274 2.07 25.91 12.29
C ARG A 274 1.56 24.69 11.51
N VAL A 275 0.41 24.79 10.82
CA VAL A 275 -0.17 23.73 9.99
C VAL A 275 -0.17 24.14 8.53
N ARG A 276 0.48 23.35 7.70
CA ARG A 276 0.52 23.56 6.25
C ARG A 276 -0.06 22.36 5.52
N LEU A 277 -1.04 22.57 4.66
CA LEU A 277 -1.52 21.59 3.69
C LEU A 277 -0.77 21.81 2.38
N ALA A 278 0.04 20.84 1.96
CA ALA A 278 0.87 20.95 0.76
C ALA A 278 0.15 20.50 -0.53
N GLY A 279 -0.94 19.71 -0.39
CA GLY A 279 -1.63 19.12 -1.52
C GLY A 279 -0.91 17.90 -2.08
N ALA A 280 -1.40 17.39 -3.21
CA ALA A 280 -0.76 16.31 -3.95
C ALA A 280 0.60 16.77 -4.48
N VAL A 281 1.59 15.88 -4.39
CA VAL A 281 2.92 16.11 -4.95
C VAL A 281 3.28 14.96 -5.89
N PRO A 282 4.07 15.22 -6.93
CA PRO A 282 4.54 14.17 -7.83
C PRO A 282 5.30 13.09 -7.07
N ALA A 283 5.10 11.84 -7.46
CA ALA A 283 5.69 10.71 -6.76
C ALA A 283 7.23 10.78 -6.66
N HIS A 284 7.91 11.34 -7.68
CA HIS A 284 9.37 11.49 -7.68
C HIS A 284 9.87 12.56 -6.71
N GLU A 285 9.00 13.47 -6.24
CA GLU A 285 9.34 14.48 -5.24
C GLU A 285 9.12 14.01 -3.80
N MET A 286 8.38 12.92 -3.59
CA MET A 286 8.06 12.42 -2.25
C MET A 286 9.30 12.21 -1.36
N PRO A 287 10.45 11.68 -1.84
CA PRO A 287 11.64 11.55 -1.01
C PRO A 287 12.14 12.88 -0.42
N ARG A 288 11.97 14.00 -1.15
CA ARG A 288 12.36 15.34 -0.65
C ARG A 288 11.50 15.79 0.54
N TRP A 289 10.21 15.42 0.53
CA TRP A 289 9.31 15.71 1.63
C TRP A 289 9.65 14.90 2.87
N TYR A 290 9.90 13.60 2.70
CA TYR A 290 10.34 12.76 3.83
C TYR A 290 11.67 13.27 4.40
N ARG A 291 12.68 13.51 3.59
CA ARG A 291 13.98 14.04 4.04
C ARG A 291 13.89 15.40 4.72
N SER A 292 12.83 16.18 4.48
CA SER A 292 12.61 17.44 5.19
C SER A 292 12.01 17.26 6.59
N ALA A 293 11.48 16.07 6.90
CA ALA A 293 10.84 15.78 8.17
C ALA A 293 11.86 15.40 9.26
N ASP A 294 11.59 15.80 10.47
CA ASP A 294 12.25 15.28 11.66
C ASP A 294 11.52 14.07 12.24
N VAL A 295 10.19 14.01 11.99
CA VAL A 295 9.31 12.93 12.42
C VAL A 295 8.19 12.79 11.38
N VAL A 296 7.81 11.56 11.05
CA VAL A 296 6.58 11.30 10.29
C VAL A 296 5.49 10.80 11.25
N ALA A 297 4.33 11.44 11.22
CA ALA A 297 3.14 11.00 11.93
C ALA A 297 2.21 10.22 11.00
N ALA A 298 2.00 8.93 11.28
CA ALA A 298 1.09 8.06 10.56
C ALA A 298 -0.02 7.59 11.51
N THR A 299 -1.17 8.24 11.46
CA THR A 299 -2.23 8.12 12.48
C THR A 299 -3.56 7.53 11.97
N PRO A 300 -3.57 6.55 11.04
CA PRO A 300 -4.82 6.00 10.54
C PRO A 300 -5.58 5.21 11.62
N TRP A 301 -6.90 5.10 11.45
CA TRP A 301 -7.73 4.26 12.31
C TRP A 301 -7.57 2.78 12.00
N TYR A 302 -7.22 2.47 10.77
CA TYR A 302 -6.75 1.16 10.32
C TYR A 302 -5.86 1.31 9.08
N GLU A 303 -4.90 0.43 8.94
CA GLU A 303 -3.96 0.42 7.81
C GLU A 303 -3.55 -1.03 7.52
N PRO A 304 -3.88 -1.59 6.35
CA PRO A 304 -3.54 -2.96 6.03
C PRO A 304 -2.04 -3.23 6.07
N PHE A 305 -1.24 -2.30 5.55
CA PHE A 305 0.21 -2.46 5.54
C PHE A 305 0.98 -1.19 5.97
N GLY A 306 0.75 -0.04 5.32
CA GLY A 306 1.41 1.23 5.64
C GLY A 306 2.71 1.47 4.86
N LEU A 307 2.60 1.77 3.56
CA LEU A 307 3.76 2.14 2.74
C LEU A 307 4.41 3.44 3.21
N THR A 308 3.60 4.44 3.60
CA THR A 308 4.08 5.76 4.06
C THR A 308 5.11 5.68 5.19
N PRO A 309 4.88 4.92 6.28
CA PRO A 309 5.91 4.71 7.29
C PRO A 309 7.18 4.08 6.76
N LEU A 310 7.08 3.11 5.86
CA LEU A 310 8.28 2.48 5.26
C LEU A 310 9.09 3.44 4.41
N GLU A 311 8.41 4.28 3.61
CA GLU A 311 9.06 5.32 2.81
C GLU A 311 9.79 6.34 3.70
N ALA A 312 9.16 6.73 4.82
CA ALA A 312 9.77 7.60 5.83
C ALA A 312 11.01 6.96 6.46
N MET A 313 10.87 5.69 6.90
CA MET A 313 11.96 4.93 7.51
C MET A 313 13.15 4.77 6.54
N ALA A 314 12.88 4.45 5.27
CA ALA A 314 13.91 4.37 4.24
C ALA A 314 14.61 5.70 3.97
N CYS A 315 13.93 6.84 4.23
CA CYS A 315 14.54 8.17 4.18
C CYS A 315 15.25 8.56 5.50
N GLY A 316 15.44 7.64 6.44
CA GLY A 316 16.08 7.91 7.73
C GLY A 316 15.23 8.80 8.64
N VAL A 317 13.90 8.67 8.60
CA VAL A 317 12.99 9.49 9.41
C VAL A 317 12.21 8.59 10.37
N PRO A 318 12.27 8.87 11.69
CA PRO A 318 11.53 8.11 12.69
C PRO A 318 10.02 8.34 12.54
N VAL A 319 9.25 7.34 12.92
CA VAL A 319 7.80 7.35 12.75
C VAL A 319 7.08 7.32 14.10
N VAL A 320 6.09 8.17 14.29
CA VAL A 320 5.05 7.98 15.31
C VAL A 320 3.80 7.47 14.61
N ALA A 321 3.38 6.26 14.93
CA ALA A 321 2.27 5.61 14.26
C ALA A 321 1.20 5.12 15.24
N THR A 322 -0.04 5.00 14.75
CA THR A 322 -1.07 4.29 15.52
C THR A 322 -0.82 2.78 15.49
N ALA A 323 -1.06 2.11 16.61
CA ALA A 323 -0.89 0.67 16.78
C ALA A 323 -2.04 -0.10 16.11
N VAL A 324 -2.09 -0.09 14.76
CA VAL A 324 -3.15 -0.73 13.96
C VAL A 324 -2.56 -1.48 12.75
N GLY A 325 -3.12 -2.64 12.46
CA GLY A 325 -2.81 -3.43 11.26
C GLY A 325 -1.31 -3.60 11.03
N GLY A 326 -0.85 -3.39 9.80
CA GLY A 326 0.56 -3.53 9.41
C GLY A 326 1.53 -2.55 10.06
N LEU A 327 1.05 -1.45 10.66
CA LEU A 327 1.92 -0.50 11.35
C LEU A 327 2.60 -1.12 12.57
N THR A 328 1.95 -2.09 13.23
CA THR A 328 2.52 -2.83 14.37
C THR A 328 3.65 -3.78 13.96
N ASP A 329 3.71 -4.16 12.70
CA ASP A 329 4.81 -4.97 12.15
C ASP A 329 5.93 -4.10 11.57
N THR A 330 5.57 -2.96 10.99
CA THR A 330 6.50 -2.05 10.32
C THR A 330 7.34 -1.26 11.33
N VAL A 331 6.67 -0.62 12.29
CA VAL A 331 7.30 0.20 13.34
C VAL A 331 7.60 -0.67 14.56
N VAL A 332 8.86 -0.66 15.01
CA VAL A 332 9.26 -1.30 16.26
C VAL A 332 9.23 -0.24 17.35
N ASP A 333 8.25 -0.38 18.26
CA ASP A 333 8.02 0.57 19.35
C ASP A 333 9.28 0.76 20.21
N GLY A 334 9.64 2.01 20.46
CA GLY A 334 10.85 2.37 21.23
C GLY A 334 12.18 2.15 20.50
N VAL A 335 12.18 1.73 19.21
CA VAL A 335 13.40 1.44 18.43
C VAL A 335 13.43 2.22 17.11
N THR A 336 12.42 2.06 16.25
CA THR A 336 12.35 2.76 14.96
C THR A 336 11.34 3.89 14.96
N GLY A 337 10.64 4.07 16.08
CA GLY A 337 9.57 5.02 16.29
C GLY A 337 8.77 4.69 17.53
N ASP A 338 7.64 5.36 17.69
CA ASP A 338 6.70 5.10 18.80
C ASP A 338 5.33 4.65 18.23
N LEU A 339 4.71 3.67 18.89
CA LEU A 339 3.34 3.23 18.63
C LEU A 339 2.38 3.83 19.68
N VAL A 340 1.27 4.40 19.22
CA VAL A 340 0.25 5.01 20.09
C VAL A 340 -1.14 4.42 19.79
N PRO A 341 -2.09 4.43 20.73
CA PRO A 341 -3.46 4.03 20.46
C PRO A 341 -4.10 4.88 19.34
N PRO A 342 -4.93 4.31 18.45
CA PRO A 342 -5.66 5.09 17.47
C PRO A 342 -6.71 5.98 18.14
N ARG A 343 -6.98 7.15 17.54
CA ARG A 343 -7.93 8.14 18.05
C ARG A 343 -7.59 8.66 19.45
N ASP A 344 -6.31 8.68 19.80
CA ASP A 344 -5.81 9.23 21.05
C ASP A 344 -4.80 10.37 20.81
N PRO A 345 -5.27 11.61 20.59
CA PRO A 345 -4.40 12.77 20.41
C PRO A 345 -3.48 13.06 21.60
N ARG A 346 -3.84 12.61 22.82
CA ARG A 346 -3.02 12.84 24.02
C ARG A 346 -1.77 11.96 24.00
N SER A 347 -1.92 10.67 23.76
CA SER A 347 -0.78 9.75 23.61
C SER A 347 0.08 10.14 22.41
N LEU A 348 -0.54 10.55 21.30
CA LEU A 348 0.17 11.05 20.13
C LEU A 348 1.00 12.31 20.47
N ALA A 349 0.42 13.28 21.18
CA ALA A 349 1.13 14.48 21.60
C ALA A 349 2.31 14.17 22.53
N ALA A 350 2.17 13.20 23.44
CA ALA A 350 3.23 12.77 24.32
C ALA A 350 4.41 12.15 23.55
N ALA A 351 4.13 11.28 22.58
CA ALA A 351 5.15 10.66 21.72
C ALA A 351 5.86 11.71 20.84
N LEU A 352 5.09 12.58 20.15
CA LEU A 352 5.65 13.64 19.33
C LEU A 352 6.52 14.59 20.14
N ARG A 353 6.07 15.00 21.34
CA ARG A 353 6.83 15.91 22.23
C ARG A 353 8.15 15.28 22.68
N ARG A 354 8.19 13.97 22.96
CA ARG A 354 9.46 13.28 23.25
C ARG A 354 10.44 13.41 22.10
N LEU A 355 9.99 13.09 20.87
CA LEU A 355 10.87 13.17 19.70
C LEU A 355 11.24 14.60 19.31
N VAL A 356 10.39 15.60 19.60
CA VAL A 356 10.72 17.02 19.39
C VAL A 356 11.81 17.47 20.34
N ASN A 357 11.77 17.07 21.63
CA ASN A 357 12.69 17.53 22.68
C ASN A 357 13.95 16.67 22.79
N GLU A 358 13.92 15.40 22.38
CA GLU A 358 15.01 14.44 22.55
C GLU A 358 15.71 14.17 21.20
N GLU A 359 16.61 15.05 20.80
CA GLU A 359 17.33 14.96 19.53
C GLU A 359 18.11 13.64 19.37
N VAL A 360 18.79 13.19 20.43
CA VAL A 360 19.56 11.94 20.44
C VAL A 360 18.64 10.74 20.15
N ARG A 361 17.46 10.70 20.77
CA ARG A 361 16.46 9.64 20.48
C ARG A 361 16.00 9.68 19.03
N ARG A 362 15.74 10.89 18.52
CA ARG A 362 15.33 11.09 17.13
C ARG A 362 16.35 10.52 16.15
N PHE A 363 17.64 10.78 16.37
CA PHE A 363 18.74 10.23 15.57
C PHE A 363 18.88 8.71 15.72
N ALA A 364 18.76 8.18 16.93
CA ALA A 364 18.82 6.74 17.17
C ALA A 364 17.68 5.99 16.45
N TYR A 365 16.45 6.52 16.54
CA TYR A 365 15.30 5.96 15.81
C TYR A 365 15.46 6.07 14.30
N ALA A 366 15.99 7.18 13.80
CA ALA A 366 16.23 7.40 12.39
C ALA A 366 17.18 6.36 11.79
N ALA A 367 18.32 6.11 12.45
CA ALA A 367 19.28 5.11 12.03
C ALA A 367 18.69 3.70 12.05
N ALA A 368 18.03 3.32 13.14
CA ALA A 368 17.37 2.01 13.25
C ALA A 368 16.24 1.82 12.23
N ALA A 369 15.52 2.90 11.89
CA ALA A 369 14.46 2.89 10.89
C ALA A 369 15.00 2.65 9.48
N GLU A 370 16.08 3.34 9.09
CA GLU A 370 16.75 3.17 7.79
C GLU A 370 17.29 1.74 7.64
N ASP A 371 18.01 1.25 8.65
CA ASP A 371 18.55 -0.12 8.68
C ASP A 371 17.44 -1.17 8.53
N ARG A 372 16.34 -1.00 9.27
CA ARG A 372 15.20 -1.92 9.20
C ARG A 372 14.53 -1.90 7.82
N ALA A 373 14.31 -0.73 7.25
CA ALA A 373 13.71 -0.59 5.91
C ALA A 373 14.57 -1.31 4.86
N ALA A 374 15.88 -1.11 4.87
CA ALA A 374 16.80 -1.74 3.95
C ALA A 374 16.89 -3.27 4.14
N ALA A 375 17.05 -3.73 5.39
CA ALA A 375 17.28 -5.14 5.70
C ALA A 375 16.03 -6.03 5.55
N SER A 376 14.82 -5.48 5.81
CA SER A 376 13.61 -6.30 5.93
C SER A 376 12.56 -6.02 4.87
N TYR A 377 12.58 -4.81 4.25
CA TYR A 377 11.50 -4.32 3.39
C TYR A 377 11.97 -3.83 2.02
N SER A 378 13.26 -3.93 1.65
CA SER A 378 13.69 -3.60 0.30
C SER A 378 13.07 -4.56 -0.72
N TRP A 379 12.67 -4.04 -1.90
CA TRP A 379 12.04 -4.86 -2.94
C TRP A 379 12.85 -6.10 -3.35
N PRO A 380 14.20 -6.06 -3.45
CA PRO A 380 14.98 -7.27 -3.70
C PRO A 380 14.75 -8.36 -2.63
N ARG A 381 14.68 -8.00 -1.35
CA ARG A 381 14.37 -8.95 -0.26
C ARG A 381 12.96 -9.52 -0.35
N ILE A 382 11.99 -8.69 -0.73
CA ILE A 382 10.61 -9.15 -0.91
C ILE A 382 10.51 -10.09 -2.10
N ALA A 383 11.16 -9.77 -3.22
CA ALA A 383 11.21 -10.63 -4.40
C ALA A 383 11.88 -11.98 -4.11
N GLU A 384 13.00 -12.00 -3.38
CA GLU A 384 13.67 -13.23 -2.92
C GLU A 384 12.70 -14.14 -2.12
N ARG A 385 12.00 -13.57 -1.13
CA ARG A 385 11.04 -14.32 -0.30
C ARG A 385 9.87 -14.87 -1.11
N LEU A 386 9.29 -14.05 -2.01
CA LEU A 386 8.20 -14.49 -2.87
C LEU A 386 8.65 -15.53 -3.89
N SER A 387 9.85 -15.40 -4.46
CA SER A 387 10.43 -16.39 -5.39
C SER A 387 10.55 -17.77 -4.73
N ALA A 388 10.92 -17.82 -3.45
CA ALA A 388 10.95 -19.07 -2.69
C ALA A 388 9.55 -19.70 -2.53
N VAL A 389 8.53 -18.88 -2.23
CA VAL A 389 7.13 -19.35 -2.15
C VAL A 389 6.66 -19.83 -3.51
N TYR A 390 6.89 -19.08 -4.59
CA TYR A 390 6.51 -19.46 -5.95
C TYR A 390 7.15 -20.79 -6.37
N SER A 391 8.43 -20.98 -6.08
CA SER A 391 9.16 -22.21 -6.40
C SER A 391 8.54 -23.42 -5.67
N THR A 392 8.15 -23.26 -4.42
CA THR A 392 7.49 -24.32 -3.64
C THR A 392 6.15 -24.71 -4.25
N VAL A 393 5.37 -23.72 -4.70
CA VAL A 393 4.03 -23.95 -5.29
C VAL A 393 4.13 -24.53 -6.69
N ALA A 394 5.02 -24.01 -7.54
CA ALA A 394 5.26 -24.52 -8.89
C ALA A 394 5.82 -25.95 -8.85
N GLY A 395 6.74 -26.27 -7.93
CA GLY A 395 7.33 -27.61 -7.78
C GLY A 395 6.33 -28.66 -7.28
N ALA A 396 5.30 -28.26 -6.56
CA ALA A 396 4.25 -29.16 -6.08
C ALA A 396 3.29 -29.64 -7.19
N VAL A 397 3.29 -28.96 -8.35
CA VAL A 397 2.40 -29.25 -9.51
C VAL A 397 3.08 -30.15 -10.54
N ILE A 398 4.39 -30.39 -10.46
CA ILE A 398 5.07 -31.32 -11.36
C ILE A 398 4.76 -32.76 -10.90
N PRO A 399 3.91 -33.54 -11.61
CA PRO A 399 3.73 -34.94 -11.31
C PRO A 399 5.07 -35.66 -11.53
N ALA A 400 5.40 -36.57 -10.64
CA ALA A 400 6.53 -37.47 -10.78
C ALA A 400 6.41 -38.35 -12.05
#